data_cbbbe718e6f055404a68ea59d0e07326
#
_entry.id   cbbbe718e6f055404a68ea59d0e07326
#
_cell.length_a   1.000
_cell.length_b   1.000
_cell.length_c   1.000
_cell.angle_alpha   90.00
_cell.angle_beta   90.00
_cell.angle_gamma   90.00
#
_symmetry.space_group_name_H-M   'P 1'
#
loop_
_entity.id
_entity.type
_entity.pdbx_description
1 polymer ?
#
loop_
_entity_poly.entity_id
_entity_poly.type
_entity_poly.pdbx_seq_one_letter_code
_entity_poly.pdbx_strand_id
1 'polypeptide(L)'
;MKIAQQLKEKNIAEYLIYMWQVEDLIRANDCDIDRIKENIISRYKIGDEERCELTEWYSNLASMMREEGVREKGHLQINRNVIINLTELHAALLASSKFPFYSSSYFKALPFIVELRNKNGQKEEPELETCFEALYGMMLLRLQKKSISPETTKAMEAISSFLSMLANYYDKDKKGELKLE
;
A
#
# COMPACT_ATOMS: atom_id res chain seq x y z
N MET A 1 -16.34 -0.24 3.19
CA MET A 1 -16.48 -0.10 1.71
C MET A 1 -16.10 -1.42 1.02
N LYS A 2 -16.95 -1.92 0.11
CA LYS A 2 -16.80 -3.23 -0.55
C LYS A 2 -15.47 -3.41 -1.29
N ILE A 3 -14.99 -2.36 -1.98
CA ILE A 3 -13.72 -2.43 -2.76
C ILE A 3 -12.51 -2.67 -1.84
N ALA A 4 -12.37 -1.90 -0.76
CA ALA A 4 -11.25 -2.06 0.17
C ALA A 4 -11.23 -3.47 0.80
N GLN A 5 -12.41 -3.99 1.18
CA GLN A 5 -12.54 -5.34 1.72
C GLN A 5 -12.17 -6.40 0.70
N GLN A 6 -12.66 -6.31 -0.53
CA GLN A 6 -12.32 -7.24 -1.62
C GLN A 6 -10.82 -7.24 -1.94
N LEU A 7 -10.18 -6.06 -1.96
CA LEU A 7 -8.74 -5.97 -2.18
C LEU A 7 -7.97 -6.59 -1.01
N LYS A 8 -8.38 -6.32 0.23
CA LYS A 8 -7.76 -6.91 1.44
C LYS A 8 -7.81 -8.43 1.45
N GLU A 9 -8.88 -9.01 0.90
CA GLU A 9 -9.05 -10.47 0.80
C GLU A 9 -8.28 -11.07 -0.38
N LYS A 10 -8.11 -10.32 -1.49
CA LYS A 10 -7.51 -10.85 -2.73
C LYS A 10 -6.03 -10.55 -2.87
N ASN A 11 -5.60 -9.35 -2.50
CA ASN A 11 -4.23 -8.89 -2.70
C ASN A 11 -3.90 -7.76 -1.72
N ILE A 12 -3.18 -8.09 -0.68
CA ILE A 12 -2.83 -7.15 0.39
C ILE A 12 -1.98 -5.97 -0.11
N ALA A 13 -1.16 -6.16 -1.15
CA ALA A 13 -0.36 -5.09 -1.72
C ALA A 13 -1.23 -4.08 -2.47
N GLU A 14 -2.20 -4.54 -3.26
CA GLU A 14 -3.17 -3.67 -3.93
C GLU A 14 -4.08 -2.96 -2.91
N TYR A 15 -4.46 -3.65 -1.83
CA TYR A 15 -5.20 -3.04 -0.73
C TYR A 15 -4.43 -1.84 -0.14
N LEU A 16 -3.15 -2.01 0.13
CA LEU A 16 -2.33 -0.97 0.75
C LEU A 16 -2.19 0.25 -0.17
N ILE A 17 -1.88 0.05 -1.45
CA ILE A 17 -1.81 1.12 -2.46
C ILE A 17 -3.15 1.84 -2.59
N TYR A 18 -4.26 1.11 -2.59
CA TYR A 18 -5.60 1.68 -2.64
C TYR A 18 -5.91 2.52 -1.39
N MET A 19 -5.55 2.04 -0.19
CA MET A 19 -5.78 2.79 1.04
C MET A 19 -4.95 4.07 1.10
N TRP A 20 -3.72 4.06 0.58
CA TRP A 20 -2.92 5.28 0.49
C TRP A 20 -3.53 6.31 -0.46
N GLN A 21 -4.11 5.87 -1.58
CA GLN A 21 -4.90 6.78 -2.44
C GLN A 21 -6.09 7.38 -1.69
N VAL A 22 -6.79 6.56 -0.90
CA VAL A 22 -7.93 7.03 -0.09
C VAL A 22 -7.47 8.06 0.94
N GLU A 23 -6.36 7.81 1.64
CA GLU A 23 -5.77 8.78 2.58
C GLU A 23 -5.44 10.10 1.89
N ASP A 24 -4.82 10.06 0.70
CA ASP A 24 -4.49 11.27 -0.06
C ASP A 24 -5.74 12.03 -0.53
N LEU A 25 -6.78 11.31 -0.94
CA LEU A 25 -8.07 11.93 -1.28
C LEU A 25 -8.72 12.61 -0.06
N ILE A 26 -8.62 12.00 1.11
CA ILE A 26 -9.12 12.58 2.37
C ILE A 26 -8.30 13.82 2.73
N ARG A 27 -6.96 13.78 2.60
CA ARG A 27 -6.06 14.94 2.81
C ARG A 27 -6.38 16.09 1.87
N ALA A 28 -6.56 15.79 0.59
CA ALA A 28 -6.90 16.80 -0.42
C ALA A 28 -8.22 17.52 -0.13
N ASN A 29 -9.05 16.96 0.74
CA ASN A 29 -10.31 17.55 1.23
C ASN A 29 -10.23 17.98 2.71
N ASP A 30 -9.03 18.24 3.24
CA ASP A 30 -8.79 18.71 4.63
C ASP A 30 -9.35 17.79 5.72
N CYS A 31 -9.55 16.52 5.43
CA CYS A 31 -10.26 15.55 6.29
C CYS A 31 -11.69 16.01 6.65
N ASP A 32 -12.33 16.80 5.79
CA ASP A 32 -13.68 17.35 5.95
C ASP A 32 -14.68 16.49 5.18
N ILE A 33 -15.69 15.95 5.89
CA ILE A 33 -16.65 15.02 5.28
C ILE A 33 -17.57 15.70 4.27
N ASP A 34 -17.89 16.98 4.45
CA ASP A 34 -18.80 17.67 3.53
C ASP A 34 -18.08 17.97 2.21
N ARG A 35 -16.81 18.34 2.25
CA ARG A 35 -15.95 18.43 1.06
C ARG A 35 -15.77 17.08 0.37
N ILE A 36 -15.58 16.00 1.14
CA ILE A 36 -15.49 14.63 0.60
C ILE A 36 -16.78 14.22 -0.10
N LYS A 37 -17.95 14.54 0.48
CA LYS A 37 -19.25 14.29 -0.17
C LYS A 37 -19.36 15.03 -1.50
N GLU A 38 -19.02 16.31 -1.51
CA GLU A 38 -19.11 17.15 -2.70
C GLU A 38 -18.14 16.74 -3.79
N ASN A 39 -16.85 16.57 -3.44
CA ASN A 39 -15.77 16.39 -4.41
C ASN A 39 -15.54 14.94 -4.84
N ILE A 40 -15.91 13.97 -4.01
CA ILE A 40 -15.65 12.55 -4.23
C ILE A 40 -16.93 11.74 -4.36
N ILE A 41 -17.78 11.73 -3.30
CA ILE A 41 -18.92 10.81 -3.20
C ILE A 41 -19.99 11.15 -4.25
N SER A 42 -20.21 12.43 -4.54
CA SER A 42 -21.15 12.89 -5.55
C SER A 42 -20.89 12.33 -6.96
N ARG A 43 -19.63 11.97 -7.25
CA ARG A 43 -19.22 11.45 -8.57
C ARG A 43 -19.53 9.96 -8.77
N TYR A 44 -19.86 9.24 -7.69
CA TYR A 44 -20.25 7.84 -7.79
C TYR A 44 -21.71 7.69 -8.20
N LYS A 45 -21.95 6.88 -9.22
CA LYS A 45 -23.29 6.51 -9.67
C LYS A 45 -23.79 5.30 -8.87
N ILE A 46 -24.13 5.52 -7.61
CA ILE A 46 -24.56 4.52 -6.63
C ILE A 46 -25.90 4.92 -6.02
N GLY A 47 -26.63 3.95 -5.48
CA GLY A 47 -27.90 4.19 -4.77
C GLY A 47 -27.71 4.88 -3.43
N ASP A 48 -28.80 5.32 -2.82
CA ASP A 48 -28.77 6.10 -1.57
C ASP A 48 -28.19 5.31 -0.40
N GLU A 49 -28.50 4.02 -0.29
CA GLU A 49 -27.96 3.14 0.75
C GLU A 49 -26.42 3.00 0.63
N GLU A 50 -25.93 2.69 -0.57
CA GLU A 50 -24.47 2.60 -0.82
C GLU A 50 -23.78 3.94 -0.62
N ARG A 51 -24.45 5.05 -0.91
CA ARG A 51 -23.96 6.40 -0.68
C ARG A 51 -23.83 6.69 0.81
N CYS A 52 -24.79 6.26 1.62
CA CYS A 52 -24.76 6.38 3.05
C CYS A 52 -23.59 5.57 3.65
N GLU A 53 -23.44 4.29 3.27
CA GLU A 53 -22.32 3.43 3.69
C GLU A 53 -20.97 4.02 3.30
N LEU A 54 -20.85 4.56 2.08
CA LEU A 54 -19.63 5.18 1.59
C LEU A 54 -19.28 6.45 2.37
N THR A 55 -20.29 7.26 2.69
CA THR A 55 -20.14 8.49 3.48
C THR A 55 -19.65 8.16 4.90
N GLU A 56 -20.26 7.17 5.54
CA GLU A 56 -19.85 6.73 6.87
C GLU A 56 -18.40 6.21 6.87
N TRP A 57 -18.04 5.41 5.87
CA TRP A 57 -16.68 4.88 5.74
C TRP A 57 -15.64 5.99 5.60
N TYR A 58 -15.86 6.99 4.74
CA TYR A 58 -14.96 8.14 4.61
C TYR A 58 -14.93 8.99 5.88
N SER A 59 -16.07 9.18 6.53
CA SER A 59 -16.16 9.92 7.79
C SER A 59 -15.32 9.28 8.89
N ASN A 60 -15.40 7.95 9.01
CA ASN A 60 -14.61 7.20 9.99
C ASN A 60 -13.11 7.31 9.71
N LEU A 61 -12.68 7.15 8.45
CA LEU A 61 -11.26 7.30 8.08
C LEU A 61 -10.76 8.73 8.32
N ALA A 62 -11.54 9.75 7.96
CA ALA A 62 -11.18 11.14 8.20
C ALA A 62 -11.07 11.46 9.70
N SER A 63 -11.92 10.86 10.54
CA SER A 63 -11.82 10.98 12.01
C SER A 63 -10.54 10.33 12.51
N MET A 64 -10.27 9.09 12.10
CA MET A 64 -9.03 8.39 12.46
C MET A 64 -7.79 9.17 12.05
N MET A 65 -7.76 9.74 10.84
CA MET A 65 -6.63 10.55 10.38
C MET A 65 -6.41 11.81 11.22
N ARG A 66 -7.47 12.43 11.73
CA ARG A 66 -7.37 13.56 12.67
C ARG A 66 -6.86 13.12 14.04
N GLU A 67 -7.40 12.03 14.57
CA GLU A 67 -7.07 11.49 15.90
C GLU A 67 -5.64 10.95 15.96
N GLU A 68 -5.18 10.29 14.89
CA GLU A 68 -3.82 9.76 14.79
C GLU A 68 -2.78 10.83 14.36
N GLY A 69 -3.20 12.06 14.07
CA GLY A 69 -2.31 13.17 13.71
C GLY A 69 -1.68 13.04 12.31
N VAL A 70 -2.31 12.24 11.41
CA VAL A 70 -1.80 11.98 10.05
C VAL A 70 -2.55 12.78 8.97
N ARG A 71 -3.06 13.96 9.33
CA ARG A 71 -3.78 14.85 8.40
C ARG A 71 -2.92 15.33 7.24
N GLU A 72 -1.66 15.67 7.51
CA GLU A 72 -0.77 16.25 6.50
C GLU A 72 0.17 15.22 5.87
N LYS A 73 0.64 14.25 6.66
CA LYS A 73 1.59 13.24 6.22
C LYS A 73 1.50 11.96 7.06
N GLY A 74 2.07 10.88 6.54
CA GLY A 74 2.07 9.58 7.20
C GLY A 74 0.83 8.76 6.87
N HIS A 75 0.67 7.63 7.49
CA HIS A 75 -0.37 6.66 7.21
C HIS A 75 -1.12 6.27 8.48
N LEU A 76 -2.39 5.93 8.34
CA LEU A 76 -3.22 5.36 9.39
C LEU A 76 -2.56 4.12 9.99
N GLN A 77 -2.69 3.94 11.30
CA GLN A 77 -2.14 2.79 12.01
C GLN A 77 -2.63 1.45 11.46
N ILE A 78 -3.87 1.39 10.99
CA ILE A 78 -4.41 0.18 10.33
C ILE A 78 -3.62 -0.22 9.07
N ASN A 79 -3.10 0.74 8.31
CA ASN A 79 -2.29 0.52 7.12
C ASN A 79 -0.83 0.24 7.50
N ARG A 80 -0.30 0.92 8.51
CA ARG A 80 1.03 0.62 9.08
C ARG A 80 1.10 -0.79 9.65
N ASN A 81 0.04 -1.28 10.30
CA ASN A 81 -0.03 -2.66 10.78
C ASN A 81 0.09 -3.68 9.64
N VAL A 82 -0.42 -3.37 8.45
CA VAL A 82 -0.22 -4.23 7.26
C VAL A 82 1.26 -4.31 6.90
N ILE A 83 1.98 -3.18 6.88
CA ILE A 83 3.43 -3.15 6.61
C ILE A 83 4.19 -3.95 7.67
N ILE A 84 3.84 -3.82 8.94
CA ILE A 84 4.47 -4.57 10.05
C ILE A 84 4.29 -6.07 9.82
N ASN A 85 3.07 -6.54 9.60
CA ASN A 85 2.79 -7.95 9.36
C ASN A 85 3.52 -8.50 8.12
N LEU A 86 3.59 -7.71 7.04
CA LEU A 86 4.35 -8.08 5.84
C LEU A 86 5.85 -8.14 6.12
N THR A 87 6.38 -7.25 6.96
CA THR A 87 7.80 -7.24 7.34
C THR A 87 8.17 -8.47 8.18
N GLU A 88 7.31 -8.86 9.11
CA GLU A 88 7.49 -10.08 9.90
C GLU A 88 7.46 -11.33 9.01
N LEU A 89 6.50 -11.44 8.10
CA LEU A 89 6.43 -12.52 7.14
C LEU A 89 7.64 -12.55 6.20
N HIS A 90 8.08 -11.38 5.70
CA HIS A 90 9.28 -11.24 4.88
C HIS A 90 10.51 -11.80 5.59
N ALA A 91 10.73 -11.42 6.84
CA ALA A 91 11.84 -11.92 7.64
C ALA A 91 11.78 -13.45 7.83
N ALA A 92 10.59 -14.00 8.11
CA ALA A 92 10.39 -15.43 8.25
C ALA A 92 10.65 -16.20 6.95
N LEU A 93 10.19 -15.69 5.81
CA LEU A 93 10.45 -16.29 4.49
C LEU A 93 11.93 -16.28 4.12
N LEU A 94 12.67 -15.22 4.43
CA LEU A 94 14.12 -15.14 4.19
C LEU A 94 14.92 -16.09 5.10
N ALA A 95 14.48 -16.30 6.33
CA ALA A 95 15.11 -17.20 7.28
C ALA A 95 14.92 -18.68 6.90
N SER A 96 13.91 -19.02 6.12
CA SER A 96 13.59 -20.40 5.72
C SER A 96 14.25 -20.77 4.39
N SER A 97 14.92 -21.92 4.36
CA SER A 97 15.51 -22.49 3.13
C SER A 97 14.48 -23.01 2.12
N LYS A 98 13.20 -23.07 2.50
CA LYS A 98 12.11 -23.58 1.65
C LYS A 98 11.66 -22.60 0.55
N PHE A 99 12.07 -21.32 0.63
CA PHE A 99 11.61 -20.27 -0.27
C PHE A 99 12.73 -19.64 -1.12
N PRO A 100 13.55 -20.44 -1.86
CA PRO A 100 14.70 -19.92 -2.61
C PRO A 100 14.30 -18.95 -3.72
N PHE A 101 13.13 -19.14 -4.35
CA PHE A 101 12.62 -18.23 -5.37
C PHE A 101 12.23 -16.86 -4.79
N TYR A 102 11.66 -16.86 -3.58
CA TYR A 102 11.36 -15.62 -2.85
C TYR A 102 12.63 -14.84 -2.52
N SER A 103 13.61 -15.52 -1.93
CA SER A 103 14.91 -14.93 -1.62
C SER A 103 15.60 -14.37 -2.88
N SER A 104 15.56 -15.14 -4.00
CA SER A 104 16.11 -14.68 -5.28
C SER A 104 15.39 -13.42 -5.79
N SER A 105 14.07 -13.34 -5.66
CA SER A 105 13.29 -12.16 -6.06
C SER A 105 13.65 -10.94 -5.23
N TYR A 106 13.76 -11.11 -3.90
CA TYR A 106 14.19 -10.06 -2.99
C TYR A 106 15.60 -9.55 -3.33
N PHE A 107 16.59 -10.43 -3.49
CA PHE A 107 17.96 -10.02 -3.80
C PHE A 107 18.09 -9.34 -5.17
N LYS A 108 17.21 -9.61 -6.13
CA LYS A 108 17.12 -8.85 -7.38
C LYS A 108 16.58 -7.44 -7.18
N ALA A 109 15.65 -7.25 -6.25
CA ALA A 109 15.08 -5.94 -5.93
C ALA A 109 15.99 -5.11 -4.99
N LEU A 110 16.77 -5.76 -4.13
CA LEU A 110 17.56 -5.13 -3.06
C LEU A 110 18.45 -3.98 -3.52
N PRO A 111 19.21 -4.05 -4.63
CA PRO A 111 20.04 -2.92 -5.09
C PRO A 111 19.21 -1.66 -5.37
N PHE A 112 18.01 -1.83 -5.93
CA PHE A 112 17.09 -0.72 -6.22
C PHE A 112 16.49 -0.13 -4.94
N ILE A 113 16.15 -1.00 -3.97
CA ILE A 113 15.65 -0.57 -2.66
C ILE A 113 16.71 0.27 -1.94
N VAL A 114 17.96 -0.19 -1.93
CA VAL A 114 19.09 0.54 -1.31
C VAL A 114 19.32 1.89 -2.00
N GLU A 115 19.26 1.93 -3.33
CA GLU A 115 19.39 3.17 -4.10
C GLU A 115 18.27 4.17 -3.77
N LEU A 116 17.02 3.72 -3.70
CA LEU A 116 15.87 4.55 -3.33
C LEU A 116 16.01 5.13 -1.93
N ARG A 117 16.37 4.31 -0.95
CA ARG A 117 16.58 4.75 0.44
C ARG A 117 17.69 5.78 0.56
N ASN A 118 18.77 5.62 -0.19
CA ASN A 118 19.87 6.58 -0.21
C ASN A 118 19.47 7.93 -0.84
N LYS A 119 18.66 7.91 -1.90
CA LYS A 119 18.18 9.12 -2.56
C LYS A 119 17.18 9.90 -1.70
N ASN A 120 16.32 9.22 -0.97
CA ASN A 120 15.28 9.83 -0.16
C ASN A 120 15.73 10.24 1.24
N GLY A 121 16.95 9.86 1.66
CA GLY A 121 17.44 10.10 3.02
C GLY A 121 16.74 9.26 4.11
N GLN A 122 15.92 8.32 3.72
CA GLN A 122 15.03 7.50 4.57
C GLN A 122 15.76 6.26 5.10
N LYS A 123 16.87 6.44 5.80
CA LYS A 123 17.66 5.29 6.30
C LYS A 123 16.99 4.50 7.42
N GLU A 124 16.04 5.09 8.12
CA GLU A 124 15.39 4.50 9.30
C GLU A 124 14.04 3.83 8.98
N GLU A 125 13.46 4.06 7.82
CA GLU A 125 12.19 3.47 7.43
C GLU A 125 12.32 1.98 7.08
N PRO A 126 11.28 1.16 7.34
CA PRO A 126 11.24 -0.23 6.92
C PRO A 126 11.41 -0.37 5.39
N GLU A 127 12.18 -1.35 4.94
CA GLU A 127 12.43 -1.56 3.50
C GLU A 127 11.15 -1.74 2.68
N LEU A 128 10.15 -2.42 3.25
CA LEU A 128 8.87 -2.63 2.58
C LEU A 128 8.08 -1.33 2.41
N GLU A 129 8.15 -0.42 3.39
CA GLU A 129 7.52 0.91 3.27
C GLU A 129 8.11 1.67 2.09
N THR A 130 9.45 1.72 1.97
CA THR A 130 10.14 2.28 0.80
C THR A 130 9.68 1.64 -0.53
N CYS A 131 9.50 0.31 -0.55
CA CYS A 131 9.01 -0.39 -1.74
C CYS A 131 7.60 0.04 -2.14
N PHE A 132 6.69 0.12 -1.17
CA PHE A 132 5.31 0.56 -1.41
C PHE A 132 5.23 2.02 -1.81
N GLU A 133 6.00 2.91 -1.16
CA GLU A 133 6.09 4.33 -1.53
C GLU A 133 6.58 4.51 -2.97
N ALA A 134 7.60 3.74 -3.38
CA ALA A 134 8.11 3.78 -4.74
C ALA A 134 7.06 3.36 -5.78
N LEU A 135 6.31 2.27 -5.52
CA LEU A 135 5.23 1.84 -6.40
C LEU A 135 4.08 2.85 -6.43
N TYR A 136 3.72 3.41 -5.28
CA TYR A 136 2.69 4.43 -5.18
C TYR A 136 3.09 5.69 -5.94
N GLY A 137 4.31 6.18 -5.74
CA GLY A 137 4.86 7.31 -6.48
C GLY A 137 4.88 7.09 -7.99
N MET A 138 5.27 5.88 -8.45
CA MET A 138 5.22 5.51 -9.87
C MET A 138 3.79 5.52 -10.43
N MET A 139 2.83 5.04 -9.68
CA MET A 139 1.42 5.10 -10.05
C MET A 139 0.96 6.55 -10.21
N LEU A 140 1.32 7.44 -9.29
CA LEU A 140 0.99 8.87 -9.38
C LEU A 140 1.63 9.53 -10.60
N LEU A 141 2.90 9.21 -10.92
CA LEU A 141 3.57 9.72 -12.12
C LEU A 141 2.86 9.27 -13.40
N ARG A 142 2.40 8.01 -13.46
CA ARG A 142 1.61 7.48 -14.59
C ARG A 142 0.27 8.19 -14.74
N LEU A 143 -0.44 8.44 -13.64
CA LEU A 143 -1.70 9.20 -13.65
C LEU A 143 -1.50 10.63 -14.15
N GLN A 144 -0.37 11.25 -13.81
CA GLN A 144 0.03 12.57 -14.30
C GLN A 144 0.60 12.56 -15.72
N LYS A 145 0.66 11.39 -16.39
CA LYS A 145 1.25 11.20 -17.74
C LYS A 145 2.69 11.70 -17.84
N LYS A 146 3.45 11.66 -16.73
CA LYS A 146 4.87 12.01 -16.72
C LYS A 146 5.69 10.88 -17.32
N SER A 147 6.77 11.24 -18.03
CA SER A 147 7.75 10.27 -18.55
C SER A 147 8.52 9.62 -17.41
N ILE A 148 8.72 8.32 -17.51
CA ILE A 148 9.48 7.51 -16.55
C ILE A 148 10.68 6.93 -17.29
N SER A 149 11.88 7.04 -16.70
CA SER A 149 13.08 6.51 -17.33
C SER A 149 13.06 4.98 -17.41
N PRO A 150 13.77 4.39 -18.37
CA PRO A 150 13.91 2.93 -18.45
C PRO A 150 14.51 2.31 -17.18
N GLU A 151 15.48 3.00 -16.54
CA GLU A 151 16.10 2.53 -15.30
C GLU A 151 15.07 2.48 -14.16
N THR A 152 14.26 3.54 -14.01
CA THR A 152 13.19 3.58 -13.02
C THR A 152 12.16 2.49 -13.29
N THR A 153 11.79 2.28 -14.55
CA THR A 153 10.86 1.21 -14.95
C THR A 153 11.39 -0.16 -14.54
N LYS A 154 12.65 -0.46 -14.83
CA LYS A 154 13.30 -1.71 -14.45
C LYS A 154 13.36 -1.92 -12.94
N ALA A 155 13.67 -0.87 -12.19
CA ALA A 155 13.67 -0.91 -10.73
C ALA A 155 12.27 -1.25 -10.19
N MET A 156 11.25 -0.58 -10.72
CA MET A 156 9.87 -0.81 -10.29
C MET A 156 9.33 -2.19 -10.66
N GLU A 157 9.74 -2.75 -11.81
CA GLU A 157 9.41 -4.13 -12.19
C GLU A 157 9.98 -5.14 -11.20
N ALA A 158 11.24 -4.96 -10.77
CA ALA A 158 11.87 -5.83 -9.80
C ALA A 158 11.17 -5.74 -8.42
N ILE A 159 10.90 -4.52 -7.94
CA ILE A 159 10.20 -4.27 -6.67
C ILE A 159 8.76 -4.83 -6.74
N SER A 160 8.04 -4.58 -7.81
CA SER A 160 6.67 -5.08 -8.01
C SER A 160 6.61 -6.60 -8.01
N SER A 161 7.56 -7.25 -8.69
CA SER A 161 7.66 -8.73 -8.72
C SER A 161 7.91 -9.30 -7.32
N PHE A 162 8.80 -8.69 -6.57
CA PHE A 162 9.08 -9.07 -5.17
C PHE A 162 7.84 -8.89 -4.28
N LEU A 163 7.20 -7.72 -4.31
CA LEU A 163 6.00 -7.46 -3.49
C LEU A 163 4.82 -8.35 -3.88
N SER A 164 4.65 -8.66 -5.17
CA SER A 164 3.61 -9.61 -5.62
C SER A 164 3.83 -11.00 -5.05
N MET A 165 5.07 -11.45 -4.97
CA MET A 165 5.40 -12.73 -4.38
C MET A 165 5.14 -12.73 -2.86
N LEU A 166 5.52 -11.66 -2.16
CA LEU A 166 5.22 -11.49 -0.74
C LEU A 166 3.71 -11.50 -0.47
N ALA A 167 2.92 -10.77 -1.28
CA ALA A 167 1.46 -10.74 -1.15
C ALA A 167 0.83 -12.14 -1.34
N ASN A 168 1.35 -12.95 -2.27
CA ASN A 168 0.91 -14.32 -2.45
C ASN A 168 1.23 -15.21 -1.24
N TYR A 169 2.40 -15.04 -0.63
CA TYR A 169 2.74 -15.77 0.60
C TYR A 169 1.91 -15.29 1.79
N TYR A 170 1.61 -14.00 1.87
CA TYR A 170 0.71 -13.46 2.89
C TYR A 170 -0.70 -14.06 2.81
N ASP A 171 -1.25 -14.22 1.60
CA ASP A 171 -2.54 -14.87 1.39
C ASP A 171 -2.52 -16.35 1.83
N LYS A 172 -1.45 -17.08 1.50
CA LYS A 172 -1.25 -18.48 1.95
C LYS A 172 -1.13 -18.59 3.47
N ASP A 173 -0.39 -17.66 4.09
CA ASP A 173 -0.23 -17.60 5.54
C ASP A 173 -1.58 -17.38 6.24
N LYS A 174 -2.35 -16.42 5.76
CA LYS A 174 -3.71 -16.15 6.24
C LYS A 174 -4.65 -17.34 6.14
N LYS A 175 -4.48 -18.19 5.13
CA LYS A 175 -5.26 -19.43 4.93
C LYS A 175 -4.73 -20.61 5.72
N GLY A 176 -3.61 -20.45 6.43
CA GLY A 176 -2.95 -21.53 7.14
C GLY A 176 -2.27 -22.57 6.23
N GLU A 177 -2.02 -22.19 4.97
CA GLU A 177 -1.40 -23.04 3.95
C GLU A 177 0.13 -22.92 3.92
N LEU A 178 0.68 -21.89 4.58
CA LEU A 178 2.11 -21.63 4.63
C LEU A 178 2.79 -22.45 5.73
N LYS A 179 3.81 -23.24 5.36
CA LYS A 179 4.65 -24.02 6.29
C LYS A 179 6.06 -23.48 6.24
N LEU A 180 6.43 -22.71 7.25
CA LEU A 180 7.75 -22.06 7.36
C LEU A 180 8.83 -23.02 7.86
N GLU A 181 8.45 -24.05 8.63
CA GLU A 181 9.32 -25.12 9.15
C GLU A 181 9.47 -26.29 8.18
#